data_fd7a7a16760f2274ac15cc8ad94e6143
#
_entry.id   fd7a7a16760f2274ac15cc8ad94e6143
#
_cell.length_a   1.000
_cell.length_b   1.000
_cell.length_c   1.000
_cell.angle_alpha   90.00
_cell.angle_beta   90.00
_cell.angle_gamma   90.00
#
_symmetry.space_group_name_H-M   'P 1'
#
loop_
_entity.id
_entity.type
_entity.pdbx_description
1 polymer ?
#
loop_
_entity_poly.entity_id
_entity_poly.type
_entity_poly.pdbx_seq_one_letter_code
_entity_poly.pdbx_strand_id
1 'polypeptide(L)'
;MSDLFAPREPEDMAAKRPLADRLRPRTLGEVSGQEHLTGPDGVLSRMIEAGSLGSMIFWGPPGTGKTTVARLLSGETGLAFEQISAIFSGVADLKKVFEAARARRMGGRQTLLFVDEIHRFNRAQQDSFLPVMEDGTIVLVGATTENPSFELNAALLSRARVLTFKPHDEQSLEELLKRAETVEDKPLPLDEEARASLLRMADGDGRAVLTLAEEVWRAARPGETFGQDDLFRIVQRRAPVYDKSQDGHYNLISALHKAVRGSDPDASLYYLTRMLDAGEDPLFLCRRMVRMAVEDIGLADPQALVVCNAAKDAYDFLGSPEGELALAQACVYLATAPKSNAVYTAYKSAMRAAKENGSLLPPKHILNAPTKLMKGEGYSDGYLYDHDQPDAFSGQDYFPEKMGRRTFYDPPERGFERELRKRLEWWAKLRRERS
;
A
#
# COMPACT_ATOMS: atom_id res chain seq x y z
N MET A 1 -35.28 14.91 -14.42
CA MET A 1 -36.59 14.44 -13.93
C MET A 1 -36.31 13.39 -12.90
N SER A 2 -36.52 13.69 -11.62
CA SER A 2 -36.41 12.70 -10.55
C SER A 2 -37.45 11.62 -10.80
N ASP A 3 -37.01 10.36 -10.74
CA ASP A 3 -37.87 9.19 -10.93
C ASP A 3 -38.93 9.16 -9.82
N LEU A 4 -40.17 9.57 -10.17
CA LEU A 4 -41.31 9.65 -9.24
C LEU A 4 -41.76 8.27 -8.74
N PHE A 5 -41.20 7.17 -9.27
CA PHE A 5 -41.58 5.79 -8.97
C PHE A 5 -40.46 5.00 -8.26
N ALA A 6 -39.35 5.64 -7.90
CA ALA A 6 -38.38 4.96 -7.03
C ALA A 6 -39.03 4.72 -5.66
N PRO A 7 -39.09 3.49 -5.15
CA PRO A 7 -39.66 3.22 -3.84
C PRO A 7 -38.83 3.99 -2.80
N ARG A 8 -39.45 4.97 -2.13
CA ARG A 8 -38.86 5.59 -0.94
C ARG A 8 -38.80 4.49 0.13
N GLU A 9 -37.60 4.16 0.56
CA GLU A 9 -37.47 3.30 1.74
C GLU A 9 -38.18 3.97 2.94
N PRO A 10 -38.91 3.20 3.75
CA PRO A 10 -39.50 3.71 4.97
C PRO A 10 -38.40 4.33 5.86
N GLU A 11 -38.71 5.47 6.50
CA GLU A 11 -37.76 6.18 7.38
C GLU A 11 -37.15 5.28 8.47
N ASP A 12 -37.93 4.33 8.98
CA ASP A 12 -37.50 3.31 9.93
C ASP A 12 -36.43 2.34 9.39
N MET A 13 -36.38 2.11 8.08
CA MET A 13 -35.36 1.28 7.44
C MET A 13 -34.07 2.07 7.17
N ALA A 14 -34.18 3.35 6.88
CA ALA A 14 -33.05 4.24 6.70
C ALA A 14 -32.26 4.45 8.01
N ALA A 15 -32.96 4.55 9.15
CA ALA A 15 -32.35 4.68 10.48
C ALA A 15 -31.61 3.40 10.95
N LYS A 16 -31.90 2.24 10.34
CA LYS A 16 -31.25 0.95 10.67
C LYS A 16 -29.98 0.66 9.85
N ARG A 17 -29.64 1.53 8.87
CA ARG A 17 -28.39 1.36 8.10
C ARG A 17 -27.17 1.68 8.96
N PRO A 18 -26.02 1.02 8.73
CA PRO A 18 -24.78 1.36 9.39
C PRO A 18 -24.44 2.85 9.26
N LEU A 19 -23.89 3.44 10.31
CA LEU A 19 -23.55 4.86 10.38
C LEU A 19 -22.65 5.31 9.21
N ALA A 20 -21.69 4.46 8.83
CA ALA A 20 -20.82 4.69 7.68
C ALA A 20 -21.57 4.83 6.34
N ASP A 21 -22.72 4.20 6.18
CA ASP A 21 -23.57 4.38 4.98
C ASP A 21 -24.43 5.64 5.08
N ARG A 22 -24.93 5.98 6.26
CA ARG A 22 -25.74 7.17 6.51
C ARG A 22 -24.94 8.46 6.37
N LEU A 23 -23.66 8.42 6.75
CA LEU A 23 -22.72 9.54 6.69
C LEU A 23 -21.94 9.63 5.37
N ARG A 24 -22.30 8.80 4.39
CA ARG A 24 -21.61 8.82 3.09
C ARG A 24 -21.70 10.22 2.45
N PRO A 25 -20.57 10.85 2.09
CA PRO A 25 -20.54 12.14 1.41
C PRO A 25 -21.47 12.17 0.20
N ARG A 26 -22.13 13.31 0.01
CA ARG A 26 -23.04 13.57 -1.12
C ARG A 26 -22.42 14.46 -2.19
N THR A 27 -21.36 15.18 -1.85
CA THR A 27 -20.57 16.02 -2.75
C THR A 27 -19.08 15.74 -2.56
N LEU A 28 -18.26 16.09 -3.54
CA LEU A 28 -16.79 15.93 -3.43
C LEU A 28 -16.20 16.79 -2.31
N GLY A 29 -16.76 17.96 -2.05
CA GLY A 29 -16.31 18.84 -0.97
C GLY A 29 -16.58 18.29 0.45
N GLU A 30 -17.46 17.30 0.59
CA GLU A 30 -17.71 16.62 1.87
C GLU A 30 -16.75 15.45 2.15
N VAL A 31 -15.86 15.12 1.21
CA VAL A 31 -14.89 14.02 1.37
C VAL A 31 -13.72 14.54 2.19
N SER A 32 -13.65 14.16 3.46
CA SER A 32 -12.55 14.54 4.37
C SER A 32 -11.28 13.74 4.07
N GLY A 33 -10.10 14.36 4.30
CA GLY A 33 -8.79 13.72 4.24
C GLY A 33 -8.26 13.42 2.83
N GLN A 34 -8.98 13.83 1.77
CA GLN A 34 -8.58 13.63 0.38
C GLN A 34 -8.56 14.95 -0.43
N GLU A 35 -8.31 16.08 0.21
CA GLU A 35 -8.37 17.42 -0.39
C GLU A 35 -7.42 17.57 -1.58
N HIS A 36 -6.31 16.83 -1.58
CA HIS A 36 -5.37 16.76 -2.72
C HIS A 36 -5.97 16.13 -4.00
N LEU A 37 -7.07 15.37 -3.86
CA LEU A 37 -7.83 14.78 -4.96
C LEU A 37 -9.13 15.52 -5.23
N THR A 38 -9.89 15.84 -4.19
CA THR A 38 -11.29 16.32 -4.25
C THR A 38 -11.47 17.79 -3.89
N GLY A 39 -10.43 18.45 -3.37
CA GLY A 39 -10.44 19.89 -3.09
C GLY A 39 -10.53 20.73 -4.36
N PRO A 40 -10.71 22.07 -4.23
CA PRO A 40 -10.86 22.97 -5.39
C PRO A 40 -9.74 22.85 -6.42
N ASP A 41 -8.50 22.69 -5.96
CA ASP A 41 -7.32 22.48 -6.80
C ASP A 41 -6.99 20.99 -7.04
N GLY A 42 -7.84 20.10 -6.57
CA GLY A 42 -7.66 18.65 -6.67
C GLY A 42 -7.73 18.12 -8.09
N VAL A 43 -7.05 17.02 -8.32
CA VAL A 43 -6.98 16.39 -9.65
C VAL A 43 -8.37 16.03 -10.18
N LEU A 44 -9.24 15.48 -9.32
CA LEU A 44 -10.59 15.07 -9.71
C LEU A 44 -11.49 16.26 -10.01
N SER A 45 -11.42 17.33 -9.21
CA SER A 45 -12.16 18.55 -9.43
C SER A 45 -11.80 19.18 -10.79
N ARG A 46 -10.51 19.26 -11.11
CA ARG A 46 -10.04 19.76 -12.41
C ARG A 46 -10.48 18.88 -13.59
N MET A 47 -10.56 17.56 -13.43
CA MET A 47 -11.05 16.65 -14.48
C MET A 47 -12.55 16.89 -14.76
N ILE A 48 -13.34 17.13 -13.71
CA ILE A 48 -14.76 17.44 -13.83
C ILE A 48 -14.95 18.80 -14.53
N GLU A 49 -14.24 19.84 -14.09
CA GLU A 49 -14.28 21.17 -14.71
C GLU A 49 -13.90 21.14 -16.20
N ALA A 50 -12.93 20.31 -16.57
CA ALA A 50 -12.55 20.10 -17.95
C ALA A 50 -13.56 19.29 -18.77
N GLY A 51 -14.63 18.76 -18.14
CA GLY A 51 -15.63 17.92 -18.80
C GLY A 51 -15.07 16.58 -19.34
N SER A 52 -13.90 16.15 -18.87
CA SER A 52 -13.22 14.98 -19.37
C SER A 52 -12.74 14.08 -18.23
N LEU A 53 -13.50 13.04 -17.94
CA LEU A 53 -13.15 12.03 -16.97
C LEU A 53 -12.45 10.85 -17.69
N GLY A 54 -11.15 10.69 -17.46
CA GLY A 54 -10.38 9.55 -17.94
C GLY A 54 -10.47 8.33 -17.00
N SER A 55 -10.06 7.16 -17.49
CA SER A 55 -9.94 5.99 -16.63
C SER A 55 -8.85 6.15 -15.58
N MET A 56 -9.07 5.57 -14.39
CA MET A 56 -8.18 5.75 -13.24
C MET A 56 -8.15 4.54 -12.31
N ILE A 57 -7.09 4.45 -11.54
CA ILE A 57 -6.90 3.47 -10.48
C ILE A 57 -6.81 4.21 -9.15
N PHE A 58 -7.72 3.94 -8.24
CA PHE A 58 -7.72 4.44 -6.87
C PHE A 58 -6.94 3.49 -5.98
N TRP A 59 -5.78 3.92 -5.54
CA TRP A 59 -4.89 3.14 -4.70
C TRP A 59 -4.79 3.74 -3.30
N GLY A 60 -4.99 2.92 -2.29
CA GLY A 60 -4.84 3.33 -0.90
C GLY A 60 -5.53 2.39 0.09
N PRO A 61 -5.35 2.62 1.42
CA PRO A 61 -5.89 1.78 2.48
C PRO A 61 -7.42 1.66 2.44
N PRO A 62 -8.00 0.67 3.13
CA PRO A 62 -9.45 0.59 3.29
C PRO A 62 -10.02 1.84 3.99
N GLY A 63 -11.32 2.07 3.88
CA GLY A 63 -12.00 3.16 4.58
C GLY A 63 -11.68 4.59 4.15
N THR A 64 -10.84 4.81 3.13
CA THR A 64 -10.39 6.14 2.66
C THR A 64 -11.33 6.81 1.65
N GLY A 65 -12.51 6.24 1.39
CA GLY A 65 -13.54 6.86 0.54
C GLY A 65 -13.48 6.51 -0.95
N LYS A 66 -12.65 5.58 -1.43
CA LYS A 66 -12.51 5.20 -2.85
C LYS A 66 -13.85 4.96 -3.56
N THR A 67 -14.69 4.08 -3.01
CA THR A 67 -16.03 3.77 -3.56
C THR A 67 -16.97 4.98 -3.54
N THR A 68 -16.89 5.79 -2.48
CA THR A 68 -17.70 7.01 -2.33
C THR A 68 -17.34 8.02 -3.41
N VAL A 69 -16.07 8.30 -3.59
CA VAL A 69 -15.57 9.24 -4.61
C VAL A 69 -15.95 8.76 -6.01
N ALA A 70 -15.83 7.48 -6.33
CA ALA A 70 -16.24 6.94 -7.62
C ALA A 70 -17.74 7.17 -7.92
N ARG A 71 -18.60 7.03 -6.92
CA ARG A 71 -20.05 7.33 -7.04
C ARG A 71 -20.32 8.81 -7.25
N LEU A 72 -19.62 9.67 -6.51
CA LEU A 72 -19.75 11.13 -6.66
C LEU A 72 -19.33 11.58 -8.06
N LEU A 73 -18.20 11.07 -8.57
CA LEU A 73 -17.74 11.37 -9.92
C LEU A 73 -18.77 11.02 -10.98
N SER A 74 -19.45 9.90 -10.84
CA SER A 74 -20.53 9.51 -11.75
C SER A 74 -21.70 10.48 -11.71
N GLY A 75 -22.08 10.96 -10.50
CA GLY A 75 -23.14 11.97 -10.33
C GLY A 75 -22.80 13.30 -10.98
N GLU A 76 -21.60 13.82 -10.72
CA GLU A 76 -21.12 15.11 -11.25
C GLU A 76 -20.95 15.11 -12.77
N THR A 77 -20.62 13.96 -13.37
CA THR A 77 -20.35 13.85 -14.82
C THR A 77 -21.54 13.30 -15.61
N GLY A 78 -22.65 12.94 -14.96
CA GLY A 78 -23.83 12.37 -15.62
C GLY A 78 -23.63 10.96 -16.20
N LEU A 79 -22.50 10.30 -15.91
CA LEU A 79 -22.22 8.95 -16.35
C LEU A 79 -23.15 7.94 -15.63
N ALA A 80 -23.43 6.80 -16.24
CA ALA A 80 -24.14 5.72 -15.57
C ALA A 80 -23.17 4.99 -14.64
N PHE A 81 -23.48 4.89 -13.34
CA PHE A 81 -22.64 4.15 -12.39
C PHE A 81 -22.96 2.67 -12.43
N GLU A 82 -21.92 1.86 -12.66
CA GLU A 82 -21.98 0.40 -12.55
C GLU A 82 -20.85 -0.06 -11.61
N GLN A 83 -21.15 -0.99 -10.72
CA GLN A 83 -20.18 -1.47 -9.72
C GLN A 83 -20.08 -2.98 -9.76
N ILE A 84 -18.85 -3.49 -9.81
CA ILE A 84 -18.53 -4.90 -9.63
C ILE A 84 -17.44 -5.06 -8.57
N SER A 85 -17.41 -6.24 -7.94
CA SER A 85 -16.32 -6.63 -7.06
C SER A 85 -15.54 -7.77 -7.71
N ALA A 86 -14.22 -7.59 -7.86
CA ALA A 86 -13.37 -8.61 -8.47
C ALA A 86 -13.30 -9.91 -7.64
N ILE A 87 -13.68 -9.85 -6.35
CA ILE A 87 -13.73 -11.03 -5.47
C ILE A 87 -14.89 -11.97 -5.87
N PHE A 88 -16.03 -11.39 -6.28
CA PHE A 88 -17.26 -12.17 -6.52
C PHE A 88 -17.64 -12.25 -7.99
N SER A 89 -16.95 -11.53 -8.88
CA SER A 89 -17.30 -11.44 -10.31
C SER A 89 -16.36 -12.26 -11.18
N GLY A 90 -16.95 -13.02 -12.10
CA GLY A 90 -16.24 -13.80 -13.11
C GLY A 90 -16.28 -13.19 -14.51
N VAL A 91 -15.72 -13.91 -15.49
CA VAL A 91 -15.71 -13.49 -16.91
C VAL A 91 -17.12 -13.28 -17.46
N ALA A 92 -18.09 -14.10 -17.02
CA ALA A 92 -19.48 -13.97 -17.46
C ALA A 92 -20.12 -12.65 -16.99
N ASP A 93 -19.78 -12.22 -15.79
CA ASP A 93 -20.30 -10.96 -15.22
C ASP A 93 -19.67 -9.75 -15.93
N LEU A 94 -18.36 -9.80 -16.22
CA LEU A 94 -17.69 -8.78 -17.01
C LEU A 94 -18.35 -8.61 -18.39
N LYS A 95 -18.66 -9.73 -19.09
CA LYS A 95 -19.35 -9.67 -20.37
C LYS A 95 -20.71 -9.00 -20.30
N LYS A 96 -21.54 -9.34 -19.30
CA LYS A 96 -22.85 -8.71 -19.08
C LYS A 96 -22.72 -7.19 -18.85
N VAL A 97 -21.77 -6.78 -18.03
CA VAL A 97 -21.52 -5.37 -17.75
C VAL A 97 -21.08 -4.62 -19.01
N PHE A 98 -20.18 -5.20 -19.81
CA PHE A 98 -19.73 -4.58 -21.07
C PHE A 98 -20.85 -4.50 -22.10
N GLU A 99 -21.71 -5.50 -22.22
CA GLU A 99 -22.88 -5.48 -23.10
C GLU A 99 -23.87 -4.40 -22.67
N ALA A 100 -24.16 -4.28 -21.37
CA ALA A 100 -25.01 -3.24 -20.82
C ALA A 100 -24.42 -1.84 -21.05
N ALA A 101 -23.10 -1.68 -20.89
CA ALA A 101 -22.42 -0.42 -21.14
C ALA A 101 -22.48 -0.01 -22.63
N ARG A 102 -22.30 -0.97 -23.54
CA ARG A 102 -22.46 -0.75 -25.00
C ARG A 102 -23.87 -0.33 -25.36
N ALA A 103 -24.88 -0.98 -24.78
CA ALA A 103 -26.29 -0.62 -25.01
C ALA A 103 -26.58 0.81 -24.49
N ARG A 104 -26.08 1.19 -23.34
CA ARG A 104 -26.21 2.56 -22.80
C ARG A 104 -25.53 3.59 -23.71
N ARG A 105 -24.35 3.27 -24.22
CA ARG A 105 -23.61 4.15 -25.13
C ARG A 105 -24.36 4.39 -26.46
N MET A 106 -25.02 3.38 -27.01
CA MET A 106 -25.90 3.57 -28.17
C MET A 106 -27.05 4.55 -27.85
N GLY A 107 -27.51 4.60 -26.60
CA GLY A 107 -28.47 5.58 -26.11
C GLY A 107 -27.86 6.94 -25.72
N GLY A 108 -26.59 7.19 -26.04
CA GLY A 108 -25.89 8.46 -25.76
C GLY A 108 -25.40 8.62 -24.33
N ARG A 109 -25.40 7.57 -23.49
CA ARG A 109 -24.95 7.62 -22.11
C ARG A 109 -23.76 6.69 -21.86
N GLN A 110 -22.62 7.27 -21.47
CA GLN A 110 -21.41 6.52 -21.14
C GLN A 110 -21.51 5.92 -19.74
N THR A 111 -20.75 4.85 -19.47
CA THR A 111 -20.75 4.15 -18.18
C THR A 111 -19.44 4.39 -17.43
N LEU A 112 -19.50 4.83 -16.17
CA LEU A 112 -18.42 4.72 -15.22
C LEU A 112 -18.50 3.34 -14.56
N LEU A 113 -17.53 2.49 -14.84
CA LEU A 113 -17.44 1.16 -14.25
C LEU A 113 -16.47 1.18 -13.07
N PHE A 114 -17.01 1.07 -11.86
CA PHE A 114 -16.22 0.91 -10.65
C PHE A 114 -15.94 -0.57 -10.39
N VAL A 115 -14.66 -0.91 -10.27
CA VAL A 115 -14.19 -2.27 -10.00
C VAL A 115 -13.50 -2.27 -8.63
N ASP A 116 -14.17 -2.86 -7.64
CA ASP A 116 -13.59 -2.99 -6.31
C ASP A 116 -12.61 -4.17 -6.25
N GLU A 117 -11.47 -3.97 -5.58
CA GLU A 117 -10.35 -4.92 -5.46
C GLU A 117 -9.85 -5.44 -6.82
N ILE A 118 -9.67 -4.54 -7.80
CA ILE A 118 -9.33 -4.87 -9.19
C ILE A 118 -8.10 -5.78 -9.33
N HIS A 119 -7.18 -5.76 -8.37
CA HIS A 119 -5.99 -6.62 -8.31
C HIS A 119 -6.33 -8.12 -8.19
N ARG A 120 -7.55 -8.48 -7.76
CA ARG A 120 -8.02 -9.87 -7.70
C ARG A 120 -8.35 -10.47 -9.07
N PHE A 121 -8.53 -9.64 -10.09
CA PHE A 121 -8.66 -10.13 -11.45
C PHE A 121 -7.32 -10.63 -11.98
N ASN A 122 -7.34 -11.81 -12.64
CA ASN A 122 -6.17 -12.33 -13.34
C ASN A 122 -5.85 -11.49 -14.60
N ARG A 123 -4.68 -11.71 -15.20
CA ARG A 123 -4.21 -10.94 -16.37
C ARG A 123 -5.20 -10.91 -17.52
N ALA A 124 -5.82 -12.05 -17.86
CA ALA A 124 -6.78 -12.14 -18.97
C ALA A 124 -8.06 -11.32 -18.68
N GLN A 125 -8.51 -11.30 -17.42
CA GLN A 125 -9.64 -10.48 -17.01
C GLN A 125 -9.27 -8.99 -17.03
N GLN A 126 -8.07 -8.62 -16.59
CA GLN A 126 -7.57 -7.24 -16.70
C GLN A 126 -7.47 -6.79 -18.16
N ASP A 127 -6.96 -7.64 -19.07
CA ASP A 127 -6.88 -7.35 -20.50
C ASP A 127 -8.25 -7.15 -21.15
N SER A 128 -9.31 -7.77 -20.62
CA SER A 128 -10.66 -7.62 -21.16
C SER A 128 -11.25 -6.21 -21.04
N PHE A 129 -10.70 -5.37 -20.15
CA PHE A 129 -11.09 -3.94 -20.03
C PHE A 129 -10.54 -3.08 -21.16
N LEU A 130 -9.39 -3.44 -21.76
CA LEU A 130 -8.69 -2.59 -22.73
C LEU A 130 -9.55 -2.18 -23.93
N PRO A 131 -10.24 -3.10 -24.65
CA PRO A 131 -11.06 -2.72 -25.80
C PRO A 131 -12.19 -1.74 -25.46
N VAL A 132 -12.85 -1.94 -24.29
CA VAL A 132 -14.01 -1.12 -23.88
C VAL A 132 -13.59 0.22 -23.23
N MET A 133 -12.35 0.33 -22.80
CA MET A 133 -11.73 1.60 -22.39
C MET A 133 -11.30 2.40 -23.63
N GLU A 134 -10.63 1.74 -24.59
CA GLU A 134 -10.11 2.38 -25.81
C GLU A 134 -11.23 2.91 -26.71
N ASP A 135 -12.30 2.16 -26.86
CA ASP A 135 -13.45 2.60 -27.65
C ASP A 135 -14.35 3.60 -26.91
N GLY A 136 -14.07 3.90 -25.62
CA GLY A 136 -14.83 4.83 -24.78
C GLY A 136 -16.20 4.29 -24.33
N THR A 137 -16.44 2.97 -24.39
CA THR A 137 -17.66 2.34 -23.86
C THR A 137 -17.75 2.52 -22.35
N ILE A 138 -16.62 2.44 -21.66
CA ILE A 138 -16.54 2.67 -20.22
C ILE A 138 -15.44 3.68 -19.88
N VAL A 139 -15.65 4.39 -18.76
CA VAL A 139 -14.60 4.99 -17.96
C VAL A 139 -14.34 4.04 -16.79
N LEU A 140 -13.17 3.42 -16.75
CA LEU A 140 -12.81 2.49 -15.69
C LEU A 140 -12.32 3.25 -14.45
N VAL A 141 -12.88 2.93 -13.29
CA VAL A 141 -12.33 3.31 -11.98
C VAL A 141 -12.05 2.04 -11.20
N GLY A 142 -10.81 1.58 -11.23
CA GLY A 142 -10.37 0.42 -10.44
C GLY A 142 -9.93 0.84 -9.04
N ALA A 143 -10.42 0.17 -7.99
CA ALA A 143 -9.96 0.39 -6.62
C ALA A 143 -9.09 -0.79 -6.16
N THR A 144 -8.02 -0.48 -5.43
CA THR A 144 -7.11 -1.48 -4.87
C THR A 144 -6.45 -0.98 -3.59
N THR A 145 -6.21 -1.90 -2.66
CA THR A 145 -5.37 -1.67 -1.48
C THR A 145 -3.90 -2.03 -1.75
N GLU A 146 -3.65 -2.89 -2.75
CA GLU A 146 -2.32 -3.35 -3.12
C GLU A 146 -1.63 -2.39 -4.10
N ASN A 147 -0.30 -2.44 -4.16
CA ASN A 147 0.47 -1.57 -5.05
C ASN A 147 0.18 -1.90 -6.54
N PRO A 148 -0.44 -0.98 -7.29
CA PRO A 148 -0.84 -1.23 -8.67
C PRO A 148 0.30 -1.65 -9.59
N SER A 149 1.53 -1.18 -9.32
CA SER A 149 2.71 -1.47 -10.15
C SER A 149 3.12 -2.94 -10.11
N PHE A 150 2.71 -3.69 -9.09
CA PHE A 150 3.00 -5.12 -8.97
C PHE A 150 1.82 -5.99 -9.39
N GLU A 151 0.61 -5.50 -9.16
CA GLU A 151 -0.61 -6.30 -9.27
C GLU A 151 -1.37 -6.10 -10.60
N LEU A 152 -1.21 -4.93 -11.23
CA LEU A 152 -1.90 -4.63 -12.48
C LEU A 152 -0.96 -4.73 -13.67
N ASN A 153 -1.50 -5.15 -14.80
CA ASN A 153 -0.71 -5.25 -16.04
C ASN A 153 -0.34 -3.85 -16.58
N ALA A 154 0.81 -3.78 -17.27
CA ALA A 154 1.34 -2.54 -17.79
C ALA A 154 0.41 -1.88 -18.84
N ALA A 155 -0.36 -2.68 -19.58
CA ALA A 155 -1.29 -2.18 -20.60
C ALA A 155 -2.45 -1.42 -19.95
N LEU A 156 -2.97 -1.91 -18.84
CA LEU A 156 -4.01 -1.23 -18.06
C LEU A 156 -3.47 0.07 -17.42
N LEU A 157 -2.28 -0.01 -16.79
CA LEU A 157 -1.63 1.15 -16.16
C LEU A 157 -1.27 2.26 -17.16
N SER A 158 -0.94 1.91 -18.41
CA SER A 158 -0.64 2.91 -19.43
C SER A 158 -1.89 3.70 -19.90
N ARG A 159 -3.10 3.21 -19.59
CA ARG A 159 -4.38 3.81 -20.01
C ARG A 159 -5.20 4.33 -18.85
N ALA A 160 -4.74 4.15 -17.62
CA ALA A 160 -5.43 4.61 -16.42
C ALA A 160 -4.47 5.44 -15.54
N ARG A 161 -4.95 6.56 -15.03
CA ARG A 161 -4.17 7.39 -14.11
C ARG A 161 -4.26 6.84 -12.70
N VAL A 162 -3.13 6.57 -12.06
CA VAL A 162 -3.11 6.13 -10.66
C VAL A 162 -3.26 7.35 -9.75
N LEU A 163 -4.27 7.31 -8.88
CA LEU A 163 -4.55 8.33 -7.86
C LEU A 163 -4.41 7.68 -6.47
N THR A 164 -3.57 8.28 -5.63
CA THR A 164 -3.28 7.75 -4.31
C THR A 164 -4.23 8.35 -3.28
N PHE A 165 -5.02 7.49 -2.64
CA PHE A 165 -5.82 7.81 -1.46
C PHE A 165 -4.96 7.65 -0.20
N LYS A 166 -4.90 8.68 0.62
CA LYS A 166 -4.15 8.68 1.87
C LYS A 166 -5.01 8.11 3.01
N PRO A 167 -4.40 7.43 4.02
CA PRO A 167 -5.11 7.19 5.26
C PRO A 167 -5.58 8.52 5.85
N HIS A 168 -6.72 8.51 6.54
CA HIS A 168 -7.16 9.69 7.28
C HIS A 168 -6.17 10.02 8.39
N ASP A 169 -5.85 11.29 8.54
CA ASP A 169 -5.16 11.78 9.73
C ASP A 169 -6.14 11.94 10.91
N GLU A 170 -5.62 12.21 12.08
CA GLU A 170 -6.41 12.34 13.31
C GLU A 170 -7.46 13.45 13.18
N GLN A 171 -7.13 14.56 12.51
CA GLN A 171 -8.05 15.67 12.28
C GLN A 171 -9.23 15.25 11.39
N SER A 172 -8.97 14.56 10.29
CA SER A 172 -10.00 14.07 9.36
C SER A 172 -10.92 13.05 10.03
N LEU A 173 -10.38 12.15 10.87
CA LEU A 173 -11.19 11.21 11.64
C LEU A 173 -12.04 11.91 12.69
N GLU A 174 -11.52 12.94 13.35
CA GLU A 174 -12.25 13.76 14.31
C GLU A 174 -13.41 14.52 13.63
N GLU A 175 -13.21 15.02 12.42
CA GLU A 175 -14.28 15.66 11.62
C GLU A 175 -15.39 14.64 11.28
N LEU A 176 -15.04 13.40 10.95
CA LEU A 176 -16.02 12.33 10.72
C LEU A 176 -16.82 12.02 11.98
N LEU A 177 -16.18 11.98 13.17
CA LEU A 177 -16.88 11.79 14.44
C LEU A 177 -17.84 12.96 14.75
N LYS A 178 -17.43 14.20 14.57
CA LYS A 178 -18.30 15.38 14.77
C LYS A 178 -19.52 15.36 13.85
N ARG A 179 -19.33 14.95 12.60
CA ARG A 179 -20.45 14.74 11.67
C ARG A 179 -21.37 13.62 12.15
N ALA A 180 -20.81 12.55 12.69
CA ALA A 180 -21.57 11.45 13.26
C ALA A 180 -22.41 11.91 14.47
N GLU A 181 -21.82 12.67 15.39
CA GLU A 181 -22.49 13.27 16.54
C GLU A 181 -23.66 14.18 16.11
N THR A 182 -23.45 14.97 15.05
CA THR A 182 -24.50 15.82 14.49
C THR A 182 -25.66 15.01 13.93
N VAL A 183 -25.39 13.92 13.21
CA VAL A 183 -26.44 13.06 12.60
C VAL A 183 -27.17 12.23 13.66
N GLU A 184 -26.47 11.79 14.71
CA GLU A 184 -27.07 11.07 15.84
C GLU A 184 -27.77 11.98 16.85
N ASP A 185 -27.61 13.31 16.73
CA ASP A 185 -28.10 14.33 17.65
C ASP A 185 -27.69 14.06 19.12
N LYS A 186 -26.50 13.53 19.31
CA LYS A 186 -25.94 13.24 20.61
C LYS A 186 -24.41 13.15 20.57
N PRO A 187 -23.69 13.64 21.60
CA PRO A 187 -22.25 13.49 21.69
C PRO A 187 -21.86 12.01 21.85
N LEU A 188 -20.65 11.70 21.41
CA LEU A 188 -20.05 10.39 21.70
C LEU A 188 -19.71 10.32 23.18
N PRO A 189 -20.21 9.34 23.96
CA PRO A 189 -20.06 9.31 25.40
C PRO A 189 -18.68 8.79 25.85
N LEU A 190 -17.62 9.49 25.42
CA LEU A 190 -16.23 9.22 25.75
C LEU A 190 -15.60 10.45 26.39
N ASP A 191 -14.70 10.25 27.35
CA ASP A 191 -13.79 11.30 27.76
C ASP A 191 -12.73 11.60 26.68
N GLU A 192 -11.93 12.65 26.89
CA GLU A 192 -10.93 13.07 25.89
C GLU A 192 -9.87 11.98 25.60
N GLU A 193 -9.46 11.23 26.62
CA GLU A 193 -8.45 10.19 26.51
C GLU A 193 -8.97 8.97 25.76
N ALA A 194 -10.19 8.53 26.07
CA ALA A 194 -10.86 7.46 25.37
C ALA A 194 -11.18 7.85 23.91
N ARG A 195 -11.58 9.12 23.66
CA ARG A 195 -11.81 9.63 22.30
C ARG A 195 -10.53 9.60 21.47
N ALA A 196 -9.42 10.09 21.99
CA ALA A 196 -8.12 10.01 21.33
C ALA A 196 -7.70 8.55 21.05
N SER A 197 -7.99 7.64 21.99
CA SER A 197 -7.72 6.21 21.82
C SER A 197 -8.58 5.60 20.71
N LEU A 198 -9.86 5.95 20.58
CA LEU A 198 -10.74 5.50 19.51
C LEU A 198 -10.24 5.95 18.13
N LEU A 199 -9.77 7.20 18.00
CA LEU A 199 -9.17 7.70 16.75
C LEU A 199 -7.92 6.90 16.35
N ARG A 200 -7.03 6.62 17.31
CA ARG A 200 -5.83 5.79 17.07
C ARG A 200 -6.19 4.36 16.65
N MET A 201 -7.22 3.75 17.28
CA MET A 201 -7.69 2.40 16.94
C MET A 201 -8.25 2.29 15.53
N ALA A 202 -8.77 3.38 14.97
CA ALA A 202 -9.27 3.42 13.60
C ALA A 202 -8.16 3.38 12.56
N ASP A 203 -6.90 3.68 12.92
CA ASP A 203 -5.68 3.58 12.07
C ASP A 203 -5.86 4.19 10.67
N GLY A 204 -6.49 5.36 10.59
CA GLY A 204 -6.75 6.07 9.33
C GLY A 204 -7.90 5.51 8.49
N ASP A 205 -8.69 4.55 9.01
CA ASP A 205 -9.87 4.01 8.35
C ASP A 205 -11.15 4.73 8.84
N GLY A 206 -11.74 5.58 7.96
CA GLY A 206 -12.97 6.31 8.26
C GLY A 206 -14.20 5.42 8.48
N ARG A 207 -14.23 4.19 7.93
CA ARG A 207 -15.31 3.23 8.18
C ARG A 207 -15.15 2.61 9.56
N ALA A 208 -13.92 2.27 9.93
CA ALA A 208 -13.61 1.72 11.24
C ALA A 208 -13.99 2.69 12.36
N VAL A 209 -13.61 3.97 12.28
CA VAL A 209 -13.94 4.96 13.30
C VAL A 209 -15.44 5.10 13.53
N LEU A 210 -16.25 5.09 12.44
CA LEU A 210 -17.71 5.16 12.52
C LEU A 210 -18.32 3.90 13.10
N THR A 211 -17.77 2.73 12.78
CA THR A 211 -18.22 1.45 13.35
C THR A 211 -17.94 1.39 14.85
N LEU A 212 -16.74 1.80 15.28
CA LEU A 212 -16.38 1.89 16.69
C LEU A 212 -17.28 2.87 17.44
N ALA A 213 -17.58 4.03 16.86
CA ALA A 213 -18.49 5.01 17.44
C ALA A 213 -19.91 4.43 17.61
N GLU A 214 -20.44 3.70 16.61
CA GLU A 214 -21.74 3.02 16.74
C GLU A 214 -21.76 2.02 17.91
N GLU A 215 -20.67 1.29 18.14
CA GLU A 215 -20.56 0.33 19.23
C GLU A 215 -20.55 1.03 20.59
N VAL A 216 -19.84 2.14 20.71
CA VAL A 216 -19.84 2.96 21.93
C VAL A 216 -21.24 3.49 22.23
N TRP A 217 -21.94 4.06 21.23
CA TRP A 217 -23.33 4.54 21.42
C TRP A 217 -24.32 3.43 21.81
N ARG A 218 -24.13 2.21 21.27
CA ARG A 218 -24.96 1.05 21.62
C ARG A 218 -24.73 0.55 23.03
N ALA A 219 -23.51 0.70 23.55
CA ALA A 219 -23.16 0.28 24.91
C ALA A 219 -23.59 1.27 25.97
N ALA A 220 -23.71 2.55 25.62
CA ALA A 220 -23.95 3.64 26.56
C ALA A 220 -25.39 3.70 27.09
N ARG A 221 -25.53 3.96 28.38
CA ARG A 221 -26.79 4.34 29.03
C ARG A 221 -26.91 5.87 29.09
N PRO A 222 -28.12 6.40 29.23
CA PRO A 222 -28.31 7.84 29.35
C PRO A 222 -27.45 8.45 30.49
N GLY A 223 -26.63 9.45 30.18
CA GLY A 223 -25.76 10.13 31.14
C GLY A 223 -24.45 9.42 31.49
N GLU A 224 -24.14 8.30 30.87
CA GLU A 224 -22.88 7.56 31.06
C GLU A 224 -21.80 8.15 30.16
N THR A 225 -20.56 8.24 30.68
CA THR A 225 -19.36 8.61 29.95
C THR A 225 -18.28 7.54 30.21
N PHE A 226 -17.67 7.03 29.15
CA PHE A 226 -16.69 5.98 29.21
C PHE A 226 -15.27 6.54 29.19
N GLY A 227 -14.41 6.00 30.06
CA GLY A 227 -12.97 6.17 29.99
C GLY A 227 -12.31 5.14 29.07
N GLN A 228 -10.98 5.20 29.00
CA GLN A 228 -10.17 4.35 28.11
C GLN A 228 -10.38 2.85 28.40
N ASP A 229 -10.41 2.43 29.65
CA ASP A 229 -10.62 1.02 30.03
C ASP A 229 -12.00 0.51 29.61
N ASP A 230 -13.03 1.35 29.70
CA ASP A 230 -14.39 1.01 29.28
C ASP A 230 -14.47 0.89 27.75
N LEU A 231 -13.85 1.83 27.03
CA LEU A 231 -13.74 1.76 25.59
C LEU A 231 -13.14 0.42 25.14
N PHE A 232 -12.02 0.02 25.71
CA PHE A 232 -11.39 -1.26 25.37
C PHE A 232 -12.29 -2.45 25.68
N ARG A 233 -13.04 -2.44 26.77
CA ARG A 233 -14.01 -3.50 27.09
C ARG A 233 -15.16 -3.56 26.10
N ILE A 234 -15.65 -2.43 25.62
CA ILE A 234 -16.72 -2.34 24.61
C ILE A 234 -16.26 -2.93 23.28
N VAL A 235 -15.09 -2.51 22.82
CA VAL A 235 -14.53 -2.91 21.53
C VAL A 235 -14.04 -4.37 21.55
N GLN A 236 -13.43 -4.86 22.64
CA GLN A 236 -12.94 -6.23 22.81
C GLN A 236 -14.05 -7.30 22.83
N ARG A 237 -15.29 -6.94 23.11
CA ARG A 237 -16.40 -7.91 23.04
C ARG A 237 -16.66 -8.48 21.64
N ARG A 238 -16.05 -7.93 20.59
CA ARG A 238 -16.21 -8.38 19.19
C ARG A 238 -14.93 -8.79 18.48
N ALA A 239 -13.76 -8.41 18.96
CA ALA A 239 -12.49 -8.87 18.41
C ALA A 239 -11.82 -9.85 19.38
N PRO A 240 -11.43 -11.06 18.97
CA PRO A 240 -10.55 -11.86 19.79
C PRO A 240 -9.20 -11.14 19.85
N VAL A 241 -8.86 -10.69 21.04
CA VAL A 241 -7.51 -10.26 21.44
C VAL A 241 -6.88 -9.16 20.58
N TYR A 242 -7.13 -7.88 20.91
CA TYR A 242 -6.16 -6.84 20.64
C TYR A 242 -6.02 -5.85 21.81
N ASP A 243 -4.83 -5.50 22.04
CA ASP A 243 -4.07 -4.88 23.10
C ASP A 243 -4.69 -3.70 23.86
N LYS A 244 -4.38 -3.66 25.17
CA LYS A 244 -4.83 -2.65 26.15
C LYS A 244 -4.18 -1.27 26.00
N SER A 245 -3.28 -1.07 25.01
CA SER A 245 -2.75 0.25 24.66
C SER A 245 -2.05 0.22 23.29
N GLN A 246 -2.66 0.80 22.27
CA GLN A 246 -2.03 0.97 20.94
C GLN A 246 -0.71 1.76 21.03
N ASP A 247 -0.58 2.72 21.94
CA ASP A 247 0.69 3.39 22.21
C ASP A 247 1.74 2.40 22.71
N GLY A 248 1.35 1.41 23.54
CA GLY A 248 2.23 0.33 23.98
C GLY A 248 2.73 -0.53 22.81
N HIS A 249 1.84 -0.90 21.90
CA HIS A 249 2.17 -1.73 20.73
C HIS A 249 3.14 -1.03 19.76
N TYR A 250 2.81 0.20 19.33
CA TYR A 250 3.67 0.98 18.43
C TYR A 250 5.02 1.31 19.08
N ASN A 251 5.01 1.58 20.39
CA ASN A 251 6.22 1.82 21.16
C ASN A 251 7.04 0.54 21.34
N LEU A 252 6.40 -0.62 21.60
CA LEU A 252 7.09 -1.90 21.80
C LEU A 252 7.78 -2.39 20.53
N ILE A 253 7.10 -2.36 19.35
CA ILE A 253 7.74 -2.75 18.09
C ILE A 253 8.87 -1.80 17.70
N SER A 254 8.72 -0.50 18.00
CA SER A 254 9.78 0.49 17.80
C SER A 254 10.95 0.27 18.74
N ALA A 255 10.69 -0.12 20.00
CA ALA A 255 11.70 -0.46 20.98
C ALA A 255 12.45 -1.74 20.57
N LEU A 256 11.73 -2.79 20.18
CA LEU A 256 12.32 -4.02 19.64
C LEU A 256 13.25 -3.71 18.46
N HIS A 257 12.80 -2.95 17.49
CA HIS A 257 13.60 -2.58 16.32
C HIS A 257 14.87 -1.80 16.71
N LYS A 258 14.76 -0.87 17.65
CA LYS A 258 15.90 -0.08 18.16
C LYS A 258 16.86 -0.92 18.98
N ALA A 259 16.36 -1.85 19.80
CA ALA A 259 17.18 -2.78 20.57
C ALA A 259 18.01 -3.70 19.64
N VAL A 260 17.37 -4.28 18.61
CA VAL A 260 18.06 -5.07 17.57
C VAL A 260 19.11 -4.24 16.86
N ARG A 261 18.77 -3.01 16.42
CA ARG A 261 19.71 -2.07 15.78
C ARG A 261 20.85 -1.67 16.72
N GLY A 262 20.56 -1.52 18.00
CA GLY A 262 21.54 -1.20 19.06
C GLY A 262 22.38 -2.38 19.50
N SER A 263 22.16 -3.58 18.97
CA SER A 263 22.90 -4.82 19.32
C SER A 263 22.71 -5.22 20.79
N ASP A 264 21.49 -5.07 21.33
CA ASP A 264 21.11 -5.50 22.66
C ASP A 264 20.18 -6.73 22.57
N PRO A 265 20.70 -7.96 22.68
CA PRO A 265 19.91 -9.18 22.57
C PRO A 265 18.92 -9.36 23.73
N ASP A 266 19.26 -8.94 24.94
CA ASP A 266 18.41 -9.11 26.11
C ASP A 266 17.20 -8.18 26.05
N ALA A 267 17.40 -6.89 25.74
CA ALA A 267 16.30 -5.96 25.50
C ALA A 267 15.45 -6.39 24.30
N SER A 268 16.06 -6.92 23.23
CA SER A 268 15.34 -7.42 22.05
C SER A 268 14.43 -8.59 22.42
N LEU A 269 14.92 -9.57 23.15
CA LEU A 269 14.11 -10.69 23.66
C LEU A 269 13.00 -10.21 24.58
N TYR A 270 13.29 -9.30 25.50
CA TYR A 270 12.29 -8.77 26.40
C TYR A 270 11.13 -8.11 25.66
N TYR A 271 11.41 -7.26 24.68
CA TYR A 271 10.35 -6.62 23.89
C TYR A 271 9.61 -7.60 23.00
N LEU A 272 10.30 -8.59 22.41
CA LEU A 272 9.66 -9.65 21.63
C LEU A 272 8.67 -10.46 22.47
N THR A 273 9.14 -10.99 23.61
CA THR A 273 8.31 -11.81 24.51
C THR A 273 7.15 -11.02 25.11
N ARG A 274 7.37 -9.75 25.47
CA ARG A 274 6.32 -8.87 25.95
C ARG A 274 5.23 -8.64 24.90
N MET A 275 5.57 -8.58 23.62
CA MET A 275 4.60 -8.46 22.54
C MET A 275 3.85 -9.78 22.29
N LEU A 276 4.53 -10.91 22.35
CA LEU A 276 3.90 -12.24 22.25
C LEU A 276 2.93 -12.50 23.42
N ASP A 277 3.34 -12.20 24.64
CA ASP A 277 2.51 -12.32 25.86
C ASP A 277 1.27 -11.42 25.80
N ALA A 278 1.40 -10.22 25.21
CA ALA A 278 0.28 -9.33 24.96
C ALA A 278 -0.66 -9.79 23.83
N GLY A 279 -0.36 -10.90 23.14
CA GLY A 279 -1.18 -11.48 22.08
C GLY A 279 -0.96 -10.85 20.70
N GLU A 280 0.23 -10.27 20.45
CA GLU A 280 0.60 -9.79 19.12
C GLU A 280 0.63 -10.91 18.09
N ASP A 281 0.23 -10.61 16.85
CA ASP A 281 0.37 -11.55 15.73
C ASP A 281 1.83 -11.94 15.50
N PRO A 282 2.25 -13.20 15.74
CA PRO A 282 3.62 -13.62 15.53
C PRO A 282 4.10 -13.45 14.09
N LEU A 283 3.20 -13.54 13.10
CA LEU A 283 3.53 -13.27 11.70
C LEU A 283 3.80 -11.78 11.44
N PHE A 284 3.14 -10.88 12.18
CA PHE A 284 3.51 -9.46 12.17
C PHE A 284 4.95 -9.27 12.69
N LEU A 285 5.31 -9.91 13.79
CA LEU A 285 6.67 -9.86 14.33
C LEU A 285 7.70 -10.43 13.35
N CYS A 286 7.38 -11.55 12.67
CA CYS A 286 8.21 -12.09 11.58
C CYS A 286 8.44 -11.05 10.46
N ARG A 287 7.39 -10.39 9.98
CA ARG A 287 7.49 -9.33 8.96
C ARG A 287 8.42 -8.20 9.41
N ARG A 288 8.36 -7.82 10.69
CA ARG A 288 9.24 -6.80 11.25
C ARG A 288 10.69 -7.26 11.35
N MET A 289 10.93 -8.52 11.75
CA MET A 289 12.28 -9.09 11.80
C MET A 289 12.92 -9.23 10.41
N VAL A 290 12.16 -9.66 9.40
CA VAL A 290 12.61 -9.64 8.00
C VAL A 290 13.00 -8.21 7.57
N ARG A 291 12.22 -7.21 7.97
CA ARG A 291 12.56 -5.80 7.70
C ARG A 291 13.87 -5.39 8.38
N MET A 292 14.09 -5.76 9.66
CA MET A 292 15.34 -5.50 10.38
C MET A 292 16.54 -6.18 9.70
N ALA A 293 16.36 -7.43 9.24
CA ALA A 293 17.40 -8.18 8.53
C ALA A 293 17.90 -7.45 7.27
N VAL A 294 17.01 -6.86 6.48
CA VAL A 294 17.41 -6.17 5.23
C VAL A 294 17.79 -4.72 5.43
N GLU A 295 17.24 -4.03 6.44
CA GLU A 295 17.49 -2.61 6.69
C GLU A 295 18.71 -2.34 7.56
N ASP A 296 18.88 -3.11 8.65
CA ASP A 296 19.88 -2.84 9.68
C ASP A 296 21.10 -3.78 9.64
N ILE A 297 20.93 -5.00 9.13
CA ILE A 297 22.02 -5.96 8.98
C ILE A 297 22.52 -5.99 7.54
N GLY A 298 21.61 -6.06 6.56
CA GLY A 298 21.94 -6.03 5.14
C GLY A 298 22.97 -7.08 4.74
N LEU A 299 23.96 -6.66 3.98
CA LEU A 299 25.05 -7.54 3.51
C LEU A 299 26.22 -7.66 4.51
N ALA A 300 26.15 -7.02 5.67
CA ALA A 300 27.13 -7.30 6.72
C ALA A 300 27.00 -8.76 7.21
N ASP A 301 25.76 -9.30 7.17
CA ASP A 301 25.49 -10.72 7.35
C ASP A 301 24.30 -11.18 6.49
N PRO A 302 24.55 -11.74 5.29
CA PRO A 302 23.50 -12.21 4.39
C PRO A 302 22.62 -13.32 4.96
N GLN A 303 23.08 -14.05 5.98
CA GLN A 303 22.30 -15.10 6.62
C GLN A 303 21.13 -14.55 7.45
N ALA A 304 21.16 -13.30 7.85
CA ALA A 304 20.12 -12.68 8.67
C ALA A 304 18.71 -12.83 8.02
N LEU A 305 18.62 -12.58 6.72
CA LEU A 305 17.36 -12.74 5.99
C LEU A 305 16.91 -14.21 5.90
N VAL A 306 17.86 -15.13 5.70
CA VAL A 306 17.59 -16.57 5.63
C VAL A 306 17.07 -17.08 6.97
N VAL A 307 17.72 -16.70 8.08
CA VAL A 307 17.30 -17.07 9.44
C VAL A 307 15.90 -16.56 9.75
N CYS A 308 15.55 -15.32 9.39
CA CYS A 308 14.22 -14.79 9.60
C CYS A 308 13.14 -15.53 8.83
N ASN A 309 13.42 -15.91 7.57
CA ASN A 309 12.47 -16.68 6.78
C ASN A 309 12.33 -18.11 7.31
N ALA A 310 13.42 -18.76 7.70
CA ALA A 310 13.39 -20.09 8.33
C ALA A 310 12.60 -20.06 9.66
N ALA A 311 12.76 -19.02 10.47
CA ALA A 311 12.01 -18.86 11.72
C ALA A 311 10.51 -18.68 11.46
N LYS A 312 10.14 -17.91 10.43
CA LYS A 312 8.74 -17.77 9.99
C LYS A 312 8.18 -19.13 9.56
N ASP A 313 8.89 -19.88 8.72
CA ASP A 313 8.43 -21.19 8.24
C ASP A 313 8.32 -22.22 9.39
N ALA A 314 9.25 -22.19 10.35
CA ALA A 314 9.18 -23.00 11.55
C ALA A 314 7.96 -22.63 12.42
N TYR A 315 7.67 -21.34 12.58
CA TYR A 315 6.47 -20.90 13.29
C TYR A 315 5.19 -21.35 12.59
N ASP A 316 5.10 -21.18 11.25
CA ASP A 316 3.95 -21.63 10.46
C ASP A 316 3.70 -23.14 10.58
N PHE A 317 4.76 -23.93 10.76
CA PHE A 317 4.68 -25.38 10.90
C PHE A 317 4.34 -25.84 12.33
N LEU A 318 4.92 -25.21 13.35
CA LEU A 318 4.77 -25.62 14.76
C LEU A 318 3.59 -24.95 15.47
N GLY A 319 3.30 -23.69 15.12
CA GLY A 319 2.32 -22.86 15.83
C GLY A 319 2.80 -22.39 17.20
N SER A 320 1.91 -21.68 17.93
CA SER A 320 2.14 -21.27 19.32
C SER A 320 1.83 -22.42 20.28
N PRO A 321 2.57 -22.57 21.39
CA PRO A 321 3.71 -21.75 21.82
C PRO A 321 5.06 -22.21 21.25
N GLU A 322 5.17 -23.40 20.65
CA GLU A 322 6.45 -24.03 20.28
C GLU A 322 7.19 -23.26 19.20
N GLY A 323 6.49 -22.74 18.19
CA GLY A 323 7.05 -21.95 17.11
C GLY A 323 7.62 -20.60 17.52
N GLU A 324 7.20 -20.07 18.66
CA GLU A 324 7.68 -18.79 19.21
C GLU A 324 9.18 -18.84 19.56
N LEU A 325 9.71 -20.02 19.89
CA LEU A 325 11.13 -20.21 20.15
C LEU A 325 11.99 -19.97 18.91
N ALA A 326 11.48 -20.27 17.71
CA ALA A 326 12.16 -19.96 16.46
C ALA A 326 12.24 -18.43 16.22
N LEU A 327 11.19 -17.69 16.59
CA LEU A 327 11.20 -16.23 16.54
C LEU A 327 12.21 -15.64 17.53
N ALA A 328 12.29 -16.20 18.75
CA ALA A 328 13.24 -15.79 19.75
C ALA A 328 14.70 -16.03 19.28
N GLN A 329 14.98 -17.17 18.66
CA GLN A 329 16.28 -17.47 18.06
C GLN A 329 16.64 -16.46 16.96
N ALA A 330 15.73 -16.15 16.05
CA ALA A 330 15.94 -15.16 14.99
C ALA A 330 16.17 -13.75 15.57
N CYS A 331 15.44 -13.39 16.61
CA CYS A 331 15.61 -12.10 17.30
C CYS A 331 17.01 -11.94 17.90
N VAL A 332 17.52 -12.97 18.61
CA VAL A 332 18.89 -12.99 19.15
C VAL A 332 19.91 -12.92 18.03
N TYR A 333 19.70 -13.68 16.96
CA TYR A 333 20.58 -13.65 15.79
C TYR A 333 20.67 -12.24 15.21
N LEU A 334 19.55 -11.58 14.96
CA LEU A 334 19.51 -10.21 14.45
C LEU A 334 20.19 -9.21 15.40
N ALA A 335 19.97 -9.34 16.71
CA ALA A 335 20.57 -8.45 17.71
C ALA A 335 22.09 -8.60 17.77
N THR A 336 22.63 -9.80 17.56
CA THR A 336 24.06 -10.10 17.63
C THR A 336 24.80 -9.98 16.28
N ALA A 337 24.09 -9.97 15.16
CA ALA A 337 24.66 -9.81 13.83
C ALA A 337 25.34 -8.44 13.64
N PRO A 338 26.39 -8.35 12.82
CA PRO A 338 27.01 -7.08 12.45
C PRO A 338 26.00 -6.19 11.73
N LYS A 339 26.00 -4.88 12.00
CA LYS A 339 25.02 -3.93 11.49
C LYS A 339 25.53 -3.17 10.28
N SER A 340 24.71 -3.10 9.21
CA SER A 340 24.92 -2.25 8.06
C SER A 340 23.60 -1.85 7.40
N ASN A 341 23.44 -0.58 7.11
CA ASN A 341 22.33 -0.05 6.31
C ASN A 341 22.79 0.39 4.90
N ALA A 342 23.96 -0.06 4.45
CA ALA A 342 24.54 0.39 3.18
C ALA A 342 23.64 0.06 1.97
N VAL A 343 23.02 -1.13 1.95
CA VAL A 343 22.06 -1.50 0.89
C VAL A 343 20.82 -0.62 0.92
N TYR A 344 20.29 -0.32 2.10
CA TYR A 344 19.13 0.55 2.26
C TYR A 344 19.40 1.98 1.78
N THR A 345 20.56 2.56 2.12
CA THR A 345 20.96 3.88 1.65
C THR A 345 21.24 3.89 0.16
N ALA A 346 21.89 2.83 -0.36
CA ALA A 346 22.13 2.64 -1.79
C ALA A 346 20.84 2.60 -2.60
N TYR A 347 19.86 1.82 -2.14
CA TYR A 347 18.53 1.73 -2.76
C TYR A 347 17.83 3.08 -2.81
N LYS A 348 17.83 3.84 -1.70
CA LYS A 348 17.23 5.20 -1.66
C LYS A 348 17.90 6.15 -2.63
N SER A 349 19.24 6.12 -2.70
CA SER A 349 20.01 6.94 -3.64
C SER A 349 19.73 6.58 -5.09
N ALA A 350 19.74 5.27 -5.41
CA ALA A 350 19.41 4.78 -6.75
C ALA A 350 17.98 5.13 -7.16
N MET A 351 17.00 4.97 -6.23
CA MET A 351 15.61 5.34 -6.47
C MET A 351 15.44 6.85 -6.76
N ARG A 352 16.19 7.71 -6.05
CA ARG A 352 16.22 9.16 -6.33
C ARG A 352 16.78 9.43 -7.72
N ALA A 353 17.93 8.84 -8.06
CA ALA A 353 18.55 8.99 -9.38
C ALA A 353 17.63 8.47 -10.50
N ALA A 354 16.93 7.37 -10.30
CA ALA A 354 15.96 6.84 -11.26
C ALA A 354 14.78 7.80 -11.50
N LYS A 355 14.28 8.45 -10.44
CA LYS A 355 13.23 9.49 -10.58
C LYS A 355 13.69 10.72 -11.34
N GLU A 356 14.94 11.14 -11.11
CA GLU A 356 15.54 12.31 -11.76
C GLU A 356 15.90 12.04 -13.23
N ASN A 357 16.20 10.79 -13.59
CA ASN A 357 16.74 10.39 -14.89
C ASN A 357 15.91 9.30 -15.60
N GLY A 358 14.65 9.14 -15.26
CA GLY A 358 13.81 8.00 -15.69
C GLY A 358 13.58 7.88 -17.21
N SER A 359 13.89 8.89 -18.01
CA SER A 359 13.79 8.88 -19.49
C SER A 359 15.09 8.53 -20.20
N LEU A 360 16.21 8.38 -19.49
CA LEU A 360 17.49 8.05 -20.11
C LEU A 360 17.52 6.58 -20.54
N LEU A 361 17.89 6.36 -21.79
CA LEU A 361 18.03 5.01 -22.33
C LEU A 361 19.36 4.39 -21.86
N PRO A 362 19.39 3.05 -21.66
CA PRO A 362 20.66 2.34 -21.44
C PRO A 362 21.61 2.51 -22.61
N PRO A 363 22.93 2.36 -22.40
CA PRO A 363 23.90 2.39 -23.50
C PRO A 363 23.59 1.35 -24.57
N LYS A 364 23.79 1.72 -25.85
CA LYS A 364 23.41 0.83 -26.99
C LYS A 364 24.15 -0.50 -26.97
N HIS A 365 25.40 -0.53 -26.50
CA HIS A 365 26.18 -1.76 -26.47
C HIS A 365 25.60 -2.86 -25.58
N ILE A 366 24.85 -2.51 -24.51
CA ILE A 366 24.20 -3.49 -23.63
C ILE A 366 22.77 -3.88 -24.02
N LEU A 367 22.25 -3.26 -25.10
CA LEU A 367 20.91 -3.59 -25.58
C LEU A 367 20.96 -4.78 -26.55
N ASN A 368 20.01 -5.70 -26.41
CA ASN A 368 19.89 -6.82 -27.31
C ASN A 368 19.47 -6.37 -28.73
N ALA A 369 20.06 -6.97 -29.76
CA ALA A 369 19.77 -6.69 -31.16
C ALA A 369 19.16 -7.90 -31.90
N PRO A 370 17.93 -8.36 -31.57
CA PRO A 370 17.34 -9.55 -32.17
C PRO A 370 16.98 -9.37 -33.66
N THR A 371 16.88 -8.15 -34.17
CA THR A 371 16.51 -7.85 -35.55
C THR A 371 17.65 -7.17 -36.30
N LYS A 372 17.64 -7.31 -37.68
CA LYS A 372 18.61 -6.60 -38.53
C LYS A 372 18.52 -5.08 -38.39
N LEU A 373 17.32 -4.54 -38.18
CA LEU A 373 17.11 -3.11 -37.92
C LEU A 373 17.82 -2.64 -36.66
N MET A 374 17.66 -3.36 -35.56
CA MET A 374 18.30 -3.03 -34.28
C MET A 374 19.83 -3.09 -34.38
N LYS A 375 20.36 -4.07 -35.12
CA LYS A 375 21.80 -4.13 -35.42
C LYS A 375 22.27 -2.90 -36.23
N GLY A 376 21.47 -2.47 -37.22
CA GLY A 376 21.74 -1.28 -38.00
C GLY A 376 21.71 0.03 -37.18
N GLU A 377 20.93 0.05 -36.09
CA GLU A 377 20.88 1.14 -35.13
C GLU A 377 22.02 1.12 -34.08
N GLY A 378 22.95 0.15 -34.18
CA GLY A 378 24.11 0.02 -33.29
C GLY A 378 23.80 -0.66 -31.95
N TYR A 379 22.72 -1.43 -31.85
CA TYR A 379 22.44 -2.23 -30.65
C TYR A 379 23.39 -3.41 -30.58
N SER A 380 23.92 -3.71 -29.38
CA SER A 380 24.98 -4.69 -29.10
C SER A 380 26.33 -4.40 -29.75
N ASP A 381 26.49 -3.25 -30.42
CA ASP A 381 27.76 -2.90 -31.02
C ASP A 381 28.80 -2.53 -29.95
N GLY A 382 29.97 -3.22 -30.01
CA GLY A 382 31.03 -3.04 -29.01
C GLY A 382 30.76 -3.72 -27.67
N TYR A 383 29.73 -4.55 -27.52
CA TYR A 383 29.52 -5.32 -26.29
C TYR A 383 30.62 -6.38 -26.12
N LEU A 384 31.27 -6.35 -24.98
CA LEU A 384 32.27 -7.34 -24.56
C LEU A 384 31.64 -8.28 -23.53
N TYR A 385 31.55 -9.57 -23.88
CA TYR A 385 31.02 -10.55 -22.96
C TYR A 385 32.02 -10.79 -21.83
N ASP A 386 31.63 -10.48 -20.60
CA ASP A 386 32.54 -10.44 -19.44
C ASP A 386 33.24 -11.80 -19.18
N HIS A 387 32.57 -12.93 -19.41
CA HIS A 387 33.16 -14.25 -19.21
C HIS A 387 34.28 -14.58 -20.20
N ASP A 388 34.33 -13.91 -21.37
CA ASP A 388 35.39 -14.08 -22.36
C ASP A 388 36.58 -13.15 -22.08
N GLN A 389 36.47 -12.26 -21.11
CA GLN A 389 37.51 -11.29 -20.75
C GLN A 389 38.39 -11.86 -19.62
N PRO A 390 39.66 -11.41 -19.52
CA PRO A 390 40.48 -11.69 -18.36
C PRO A 390 39.76 -11.31 -17.07
N ASP A 391 39.88 -12.13 -16.02
CA ASP A 391 39.22 -11.97 -14.73
C ASP A 391 37.69 -11.97 -14.82
N ALA A 392 37.07 -12.42 -15.93
CA ALA A 392 35.67 -12.37 -16.23
C ALA A 392 35.09 -10.94 -16.02
N PHE A 393 35.82 -9.92 -16.48
CA PHE A 393 35.49 -8.52 -16.27
C PHE A 393 35.92 -7.67 -17.45
N SER A 394 34.97 -7.06 -18.16
CA SER A 394 35.22 -6.22 -19.34
C SER A 394 35.64 -4.78 -18.99
N GLY A 395 35.20 -4.28 -17.86
CA GLY A 395 35.40 -2.89 -17.45
C GLY A 395 34.45 -1.89 -18.10
N GLN A 396 33.54 -2.33 -18.96
CA GLN A 396 32.56 -1.46 -19.63
C GLN A 396 31.68 -0.68 -18.64
N ASP A 397 31.17 0.48 -19.09
CA ASP A 397 30.21 1.25 -18.33
C ASP A 397 28.79 0.87 -18.73
N TYR A 398 27.93 0.62 -17.74
CA TYR A 398 26.55 0.18 -17.91
C TYR A 398 25.53 1.29 -17.58
N PHE A 399 26.00 2.47 -17.17
CA PHE A 399 25.12 3.61 -16.93
C PHE A 399 24.73 4.33 -18.24
N PRO A 400 23.56 4.96 -18.30
CA PRO A 400 23.22 5.87 -19.39
C PRO A 400 24.33 6.95 -19.55
N GLU A 401 24.79 7.17 -20.78
CA GLU A 401 25.89 8.09 -21.07
C GLU A 401 25.70 9.47 -20.44
N LYS A 402 24.50 10.05 -20.58
CA LYS A 402 24.15 11.37 -20.01
C LYS A 402 24.14 11.41 -18.49
N MET A 403 23.93 10.27 -17.84
CA MET A 403 23.96 10.17 -16.37
C MET A 403 25.38 10.06 -15.86
N GLY A 404 26.26 9.41 -16.61
CA GLY A 404 27.59 9.05 -16.21
C GLY A 404 27.63 8.03 -15.06
N ARG A 405 28.82 7.58 -14.72
CA ARG A 405 29.00 6.57 -13.68
C ARG A 405 28.68 7.13 -12.30
N ARG A 406 27.88 6.38 -11.53
CA ARG A 406 27.48 6.69 -10.14
C ARG A 406 27.91 5.57 -9.20
N THR A 407 28.16 5.93 -7.95
CA THR A 407 28.35 4.98 -6.86
C THR A 407 27.17 5.13 -5.90
N PHE A 408 26.35 4.08 -5.79
CA PHE A 408 25.23 4.04 -4.85
C PHE A 408 25.57 3.19 -3.64
N TYR A 409 26.22 2.05 -3.84
CA TYR A 409 26.57 1.11 -2.80
C TYR A 409 28.01 1.31 -2.33
N ASP A 410 28.14 1.72 -1.07
CA ASP A 410 29.44 1.90 -0.39
C ASP A 410 29.40 1.07 0.91
N PRO A 411 29.91 -0.18 0.88
CA PRO A 411 29.89 -1.07 2.02
C PRO A 411 30.84 -0.62 3.12
N PRO A 412 30.41 -0.61 4.41
CA PRO A 412 31.31 -0.39 5.53
C PRO A 412 32.22 -1.61 5.77
N GLU A 413 33.30 -1.42 6.54
CA GLU A 413 34.19 -2.52 6.94
C GLU A 413 33.63 -3.36 8.08
N ARG A 414 32.40 -3.94 7.89
CA ARG A 414 31.70 -4.73 8.88
C ARG A 414 31.26 -6.08 8.30
N GLY A 415 31.41 -7.14 9.07
CA GLY A 415 30.97 -8.47 8.67
C GLY A 415 31.44 -8.85 7.26
N PHE A 416 30.57 -9.43 6.45
CA PHE A 416 30.86 -9.83 5.08
C PHE A 416 31.11 -8.64 4.13
N GLU A 417 30.65 -7.44 4.44
CA GLU A 417 30.89 -6.25 3.62
C GLU A 417 32.38 -5.85 3.54
N ARG A 418 33.24 -6.30 4.47
CA ARG A 418 34.69 -6.17 4.34
C ARG A 418 35.22 -6.82 3.06
N GLU A 419 34.71 -8.02 2.76
CA GLU A 419 35.10 -8.76 1.55
C GLU A 419 34.48 -8.13 0.29
N LEU A 420 33.27 -7.62 0.39
CA LEU A 420 32.60 -6.92 -0.71
C LEU A 420 33.36 -5.62 -1.05
N ARG A 421 33.81 -4.86 -0.05
CA ARG A 421 34.60 -3.66 -0.26
C ARG A 421 35.89 -3.96 -1.03
N LYS A 422 36.65 -4.97 -0.63
CA LYS A 422 37.88 -5.40 -1.34
C LYS A 422 37.59 -5.76 -2.80
N ARG A 423 36.51 -6.48 -3.07
CA ARG A 423 36.08 -6.83 -4.44
C ARG A 423 35.73 -5.58 -5.26
N LEU A 424 34.99 -4.64 -4.68
CA LEU A 424 34.62 -3.41 -5.36
C LEU A 424 35.83 -2.54 -5.69
N GLU A 425 36.77 -2.43 -4.76
CA GLU A 425 38.04 -1.69 -4.97
C GLU A 425 38.87 -2.34 -6.08
N TRP A 426 38.96 -3.68 -6.08
CA TRP A 426 39.66 -4.42 -7.12
C TRP A 426 38.99 -4.22 -8.50
N TRP A 427 37.67 -4.32 -8.62
CA TRP A 427 36.98 -4.05 -9.87
C TRP A 427 37.08 -2.58 -10.30
N ALA A 428 37.08 -1.66 -9.37
CA ALA A 428 37.29 -0.25 -9.69
C ALA A 428 38.71 0.01 -10.23
N LYS A 429 39.71 -0.71 -9.71
CA LYS A 429 41.07 -0.68 -10.23
C LYS A 429 41.15 -1.23 -11.65
N LEU A 430 40.64 -2.46 -11.85
CA LEU A 430 40.61 -3.10 -13.18
C LEU A 430 39.88 -2.23 -14.23
N ARG A 431 38.80 -1.59 -13.84
CA ARG A 431 38.06 -0.71 -14.76
C ARG A 431 38.91 0.48 -15.21
N ARG A 432 39.65 1.10 -14.30
CA ARG A 432 40.58 2.21 -14.66
C ARG A 432 41.73 1.75 -15.55
N GLU A 433 42.13 0.50 -15.44
CA GLU A 433 43.24 -0.06 -16.26
C GLU A 433 42.75 -0.48 -17.67
N ARG A 434 41.43 -0.70 -17.85
CA ARG A 434 40.82 -1.18 -19.12
C ARG A 434 39.99 -0.11 -19.83
N SER A 435 39.75 1.04 -19.19
CA SER A 435 39.15 2.24 -19.81
C SER A 435 40.26 3.10 -20.45
#